data_7c123b174354ee69f01a1f2675cb9227
#
_entry.id   7c123b174354ee69f01a1f2675cb9227
#
_cell.length_a   1.000
_cell.length_b   1.000
_cell.length_c   1.000
_cell.angle_alpha   90.00
_cell.angle_beta   90.00
_cell.angle_gamma   90.00
#
_symmetry.space_group_name_H-M   'P 1'
#
loop_
_entity.id
_entity.type
_entity.pdbx_description
1 polymer ?
#
loop_
_entity_poly.entity_id
_entity_poly.type
_entity_poly.pdbx_seq_one_letter_code
_entity_poly.pdbx_strand_id
1 'polypeptide(L)'
;MEDSGKKSAAFTGKGIGIVTDSNFGQSKPLLDTTRLRVSKTVDDLFLNGVIPVVGGFAGADQHGHVTTFGRGGSDYSATIIGACVKANEIWLMSDVDGLMTADPKLVKNAKMLKEVSYIEAVEMALFGAKQIHPHQTHLSLIHI
;
A
#
# COMPACT_ATOMS: atom_id res chain seq x y z
N MET A 1 -16.93 -5.54 -10.74
CA MET A 1 -17.58 -4.45 -9.97
C MET A 1 -18.75 -3.85 -10.73
N GLU A 2 -18.70 -3.74 -12.05
CA GLU A 2 -19.86 -3.29 -12.84
C GLU A 2 -21.06 -4.24 -12.72
N ASP A 3 -20.84 -5.53 -12.62
CA ASP A 3 -21.90 -6.55 -12.39
C ASP A 3 -22.66 -6.35 -11.07
N SER A 4 -22.10 -5.63 -10.11
CA SER A 4 -22.76 -5.28 -8.83
C SER A 4 -23.46 -3.93 -8.86
N GLY A 5 -23.57 -3.27 -10.03
CA GLY A 5 -24.18 -1.95 -10.19
C GLY A 5 -23.33 -0.80 -9.65
N LYS A 6 -22.06 -1.03 -9.33
CA LYS A 6 -21.12 0.01 -8.88
C LYS A 6 -20.28 0.50 -10.05
N LYS A 7 -20.26 1.81 -10.29
CA LYS A 7 -19.35 2.40 -11.27
C LYS A 7 -17.90 2.23 -10.81
N SER A 8 -17.03 1.75 -11.67
CA SER A 8 -15.59 1.61 -11.36
C SER A 8 -14.73 2.02 -12.56
N ALA A 9 -13.50 2.43 -12.29
CA ALA A 9 -12.51 2.75 -13.32
C ALA A 9 -11.15 2.17 -12.94
N ALA A 10 -10.45 1.60 -13.92
CA ALA A 10 -9.15 0.98 -13.72
C ALA A 10 -8.02 2.00 -13.96
N PHE A 11 -7.02 1.99 -13.06
CA PHE A 11 -5.85 2.85 -13.11
C PHE A 11 -4.57 2.05 -12.94
N THR A 12 -3.50 2.50 -13.55
CA THR A 12 -2.14 2.13 -13.16
C THR A 12 -1.68 3.01 -12.00
N GLY A 13 -0.60 2.65 -11.30
CA GLY A 13 -0.01 3.53 -10.28
C GLY A 13 0.36 4.91 -10.81
N LYS A 14 0.89 5.00 -12.06
CA LYS A 14 1.09 6.26 -12.77
C LYS A 14 -0.23 6.99 -13.02
N GLY A 15 -1.25 6.26 -13.49
CA GLY A 15 -2.55 6.83 -13.85
C GLY A 15 -3.31 7.42 -12.66
N ILE A 16 -3.20 6.82 -11.47
CA ILE A 16 -3.79 7.36 -10.24
C ILE A 16 -2.98 8.52 -9.66
N GLY A 17 -1.71 8.69 -10.04
CA GLY A 17 -0.87 9.80 -9.62
C GLY A 17 0.30 9.46 -8.70
N ILE A 18 0.70 8.19 -8.58
CA ILE A 18 1.88 7.81 -7.79
C ILE A 18 3.14 8.27 -8.52
N VAL A 19 3.85 9.23 -7.92
CA VAL A 19 5.14 9.76 -8.41
C VAL A 19 6.27 9.24 -7.55
N THR A 20 7.36 8.82 -8.19
CA THR A 20 8.51 8.21 -7.53
C THR A 20 9.82 8.90 -7.92
N ASP A 21 10.89 8.54 -7.24
CA ASP A 21 12.25 8.74 -7.73
C ASP A 21 12.51 7.82 -8.95
N SER A 22 13.67 8.03 -9.61
CA SER A 22 14.09 7.25 -10.79
C SER A 22 14.92 6.00 -10.42
N ASN A 23 14.79 5.48 -9.20
CA ASN A 23 15.46 4.25 -8.79
C ASN A 23 14.66 3.03 -9.24
N PHE A 24 14.85 2.63 -10.50
CA PHE A 24 14.10 1.55 -11.14
C PHE A 24 14.27 0.22 -10.39
N GLY A 25 13.14 -0.45 -10.10
CA GLY A 25 13.10 -1.74 -9.38
C GLY A 25 13.03 -1.64 -7.85
N GLN A 26 13.38 -0.49 -7.26
CA GLN A 26 13.30 -0.19 -5.82
C GLN A 26 12.97 1.28 -5.59
N SER A 27 12.04 1.81 -6.35
CA SER A 27 11.68 3.24 -6.29
C SER A 27 11.00 3.61 -4.97
N LYS A 28 11.20 4.88 -4.59
CA LYS A 28 10.55 5.47 -3.42
C LYS A 28 9.53 6.53 -3.87
N PRO A 29 8.36 6.60 -3.24
CA PRO A 29 7.37 7.62 -3.58
C PRO A 29 7.87 9.00 -3.16
N LEU A 30 7.65 9.98 -4.03
CA LEU A 30 7.76 11.40 -3.71
C LEU A 30 6.44 11.82 -3.07
N LEU A 31 6.36 11.67 -1.73
CA LEU A 31 5.10 11.68 -0.98
C LEU A 31 4.29 12.96 -1.18
N ASP A 32 4.90 14.14 -1.14
CA ASP A 32 4.17 15.41 -1.29
C ASP A 32 3.50 15.53 -2.66
N THR A 33 4.25 15.22 -3.72
CA THR A 33 3.73 15.25 -5.09
C THR A 33 2.69 14.16 -5.31
N THR A 34 2.94 12.96 -4.79
CA THR A 34 2.01 11.82 -4.88
C THR A 34 0.71 12.15 -4.16
N ARG A 35 0.78 12.68 -2.94
CA ARG A 35 -0.41 13.07 -2.16
C ARG A 35 -1.29 14.04 -2.93
N LEU A 36 -0.71 15.12 -3.45
CA LEU A 36 -1.48 16.11 -4.22
C LEU A 36 -2.19 15.50 -5.42
N ARG A 37 -1.51 14.63 -6.16
CA ARG A 37 -2.08 14.01 -7.37
C ARG A 37 -3.12 12.94 -7.03
N VAL A 38 -2.78 12.02 -6.14
CA VAL A 38 -3.66 10.90 -5.76
C VAL A 38 -4.93 11.42 -5.09
N SER A 39 -4.84 12.32 -4.09
CA SER A 39 -6.02 12.88 -3.43
C SER A 39 -6.95 13.54 -4.43
N LYS A 40 -6.42 14.43 -5.28
CA LYS A 40 -7.24 15.08 -6.30
C LYS A 40 -7.95 14.09 -7.21
N THR A 41 -7.23 13.09 -7.74
CA THR A 41 -7.81 12.11 -8.65
C THR A 41 -8.89 11.27 -7.96
N VAL A 42 -8.64 10.82 -6.72
CA VAL A 42 -9.58 10.00 -5.97
C VAL A 42 -10.80 10.81 -5.55
N ASP A 43 -10.62 12.04 -5.08
CA ASP A 43 -11.73 12.93 -4.71
C ASP A 43 -12.65 13.20 -5.91
N ASP A 44 -12.08 13.50 -7.09
CA ASP A 44 -12.84 13.69 -8.33
C ASP A 44 -13.63 12.43 -8.71
N LEU A 45 -13.05 11.24 -8.56
CA LEU A 45 -13.73 9.97 -8.82
C LEU A 45 -14.86 9.72 -7.84
N PHE A 46 -14.65 9.93 -6.55
CA PHE A 46 -15.67 9.72 -5.51
C PHE A 46 -16.83 10.69 -5.65
N LEU A 47 -16.58 11.95 -6.00
CA LEU A 47 -17.64 12.91 -6.29
C LEU A 47 -18.57 12.45 -7.44
N ASN A 48 -18.02 11.69 -8.39
CA ASN A 48 -18.78 11.10 -9.50
C ASN A 48 -19.31 9.68 -9.20
N GLY A 49 -19.17 9.19 -7.97
CA GLY A 49 -19.61 7.86 -7.55
C GLY A 49 -18.82 6.72 -8.20
N VAL A 50 -17.56 6.98 -8.61
CA VAL A 50 -16.69 6.00 -9.27
C VAL A 50 -15.68 5.43 -8.29
N ILE A 51 -15.60 4.11 -8.21
CA ILE A 51 -14.61 3.40 -7.39
C ILE A 51 -13.34 3.18 -8.21
N PRO A 52 -12.19 3.74 -7.82
CA PRO A 52 -10.93 3.45 -8.50
C PRO A 52 -10.44 2.04 -8.20
N VAL A 53 -10.05 1.30 -9.21
CA VAL A 53 -9.36 0.01 -9.11
C VAL A 53 -7.94 0.23 -9.62
N VAL A 54 -6.96 0.14 -8.73
CA VAL A 54 -5.58 0.52 -9.05
C VAL A 54 -4.70 -0.72 -9.10
N GLY A 55 -3.96 -0.90 -10.20
CA GLY A 55 -2.88 -1.86 -10.28
C GLY A 55 -1.72 -1.39 -9.37
N GLY A 56 -1.40 -2.17 -8.33
CA GLY A 56 -0.33 -1.89 -7.40
C GLY A 56 1.07 -2.12 -7.99
N PHE A 57 2.10 -2.15 -7.12
CA PHE A 57 3.49 -2.48 -7.43
C PHE A 57 4.28 -1.40 -8.18
N ALA A 58 3.65 -0.46 -8.88
CA ALA A 58 4.32 0.49 -9.76
C ALA A 58 3.85 1.93 -9.54
N GLY A 59 4.70 2.87 -9.91
CA GLY A 59 4.42 4.30 -10.07
C GLY A 59 5.08 4.83 -11.33
N ALA A 60 5.38 6.10 -11.37
CA ALA A 60 6.23 6.69 -12.41
C ALA A 60 7.13 7.78 -11.83
N ASP A 61 8.31 7.94 -12.42
CA ASP A 61 9.18 9.05 -12.08
C ASP A 61 8.63 10.40 -12.61
N GLN A 62 9.31 11.49 -12.31
CA GLN A 62 8.90 12.83 -12.76
C GLN A 62 8.93 13.02 -14.28
N HIS A 63 9.68 12.17 -15.00
CA HIS A 63 9.75 12.15 -16.46
C HIS A 63 8.67 11.27 -17.08
N GLY A 64 7.90 10.55 -16.26
CA GLY A 64 6.81 9.68 -16.69
C GLY A 64 7.25 8.26 -17.04
N HIS A 65 8.49 7.87 -16.76
CA HIS A 65 8.94 6.50 -16.91
C HIS A 65 8.36 5.62 -15.78
N VAL A 66 7.88 4.44 -16.13
CA VAL A 66 7.32 3.51 -15.15
C VAL A 66 8.41 2.99 -14.23
N THR A 67 8.17 3.03 -12.94
CA THR A 67 9.05 2.55 -11.88
C THR A 67 8.33 1.49 -11.06
N THR A 68 9.07 0.64 -10.37
CA THR A 68 8.51 -0.40 -9.51
C THR A 68 9.09 -0.33 -8.09
N PHE A 69 8.29 -0.73 -7.11
CA PHE A 69 8.67 -0.67 -5.69
C PHE A 69 9.47 -1.89 -5.21
N GLY A 70 9.61 -2.90 -6.04
CA GLY A 70 10.29 -4.15 -5.65
C GLY A 70 9.39 -5.07 -4.81
N ARG A 71 10.01 -5.92 -4.00
CA ARG A 71 9.31 -6.93 -3.19
C ARG A 71 8.29 -6.26 -2.24
N GLY A 72 7.10 -6.82 -2.15
CA GLY A 72 6.01 -6.26 -1.33
C GLY A 72 5.39 -4.98 -1.90
N GLY A 73 5.71 -4.63 -3.16
CA GLY A 73 5.31 -3.38 -3.78
C GLY A 73 3.80 -3.18 -3.94
N SER A 74 3.00 -4.25 -3.97
CA SER A 74 1.54 -4.14 -4.05
C SER A 74 0.96 -3.59 -2.76
N ASP A 75 1.36 -4.16 -1.61
CA ASP A 75 0.91 -3.70 -0.29
C ASP A 75 1.45 -2.29 0.00
N TYR A 76 2.70 -2.04 -0.44
CA TYR A 76 3.30 -0.70 -0.36
C TYR A 76 2.50 0.34 -1.16
N SER A 77 2.02 -0.02 -2.36
CA SER A 77 1.14 0.86 -3.14
C SER A 77 -0.18 1.14 -2.42
N ALA A 78 -0.78 0.13 -1.78
CA ALA A 78 -2.01 0.28 -1.01
C ALA A 78 -1.81 1.25 0.15
N THR A 79 -0.72 1.12 0.90
CA THR A 79 -0.37 2.05 2.00
C THR A 79 -0.09 3.46 1.51
N ILE A 80 0.61 3.64 0.39
CA ILE A 80 0.82 4.96 -0.22
C ILE A 80 -0.51 5.63 -0.54
N ILE A 81 -1.41 4.93 -1.25
CA ILE A 81 -2.71 5.47 -1.64
C ILE A 81 -3.55 5.77 -0.40
N GLY A 82 -3.65 4.83 0.54
CA GLY A 82 -4.41 5.00 1.78
C GLY A 82 -3.94 6.21 2.59
N ALA A 83 -2.63 6.41 2.73
CA ALA A 83 -2.08 7.58 3.38
C ALA A 83 -2.39 8.89 2.62
N CYS A 84 -2.35 8.86 1.28
CA CYS A 84 -2.66 10.03 0.46
C CYS A 84 -4.12 10.48 0.60
N VAL A 85 -5.06 9.54 0.65
CA VAL A 85 -6.49 9.83 0.78
C VAL A 85 -6.97 9.92 2.23
N LYS A 86 -6.05 9.79 3.19
CA LYS A 86 -6.36 9.76 4.64
C LYS A 86 -7.43 8.70 4.96
N ALA A 87 -7.23 7.49 4.44
CA ALA A 87 -8.14 6.39 4.67
C ALA A 87 -8.21 6.05 6.17
N ASN A 88 -9.41 5.81 6.68
CA ASN A 88 -9.62 5.38 8.06
C ASN A 88 -9.02 3.99 8.31
N GLU A 89 -9.04 3.12 7.28
CA GLU A 89 -8.55 1.75 7.35
C GLU A 89 -7.93 1.33 6.02
N ILE A 90 -6.91 0.47 6.09
CA ILE A 90 -6.29 -0.18 4.93
C ILE A 90 -6.32 -1.68 5.19
N TRP A 91 -7.05 -2.40 4.34
CA TRP A 91 -7.15 -3.85 4.42
C TRP A 91 -6.19 -4.51 3.46
N LEU A 92 -5.24 -5.27 3.99
CA LEU A 92 -4.29 -6.07 3.21
C LEU A 92 -4.81 -7.51 3.19
N MET A 93 -5.48 -7.88 2.10
CA MET A 93 -6.02 -9.22 1.92
C MET A 93 -4.90 -10.18 1.49
N SER A 94 -4.71 -11.25 2.24
CA SER A 94 -3.64 -12.23 2.05
C SER A 94 -4.18 -13.66 2.19
N ASP A 95 -3.34 -14.64 1.87
CA ASP A 95 -3.59 -16.07 2.03
C ASP A 95 -3.30 -16.58 3.46
N VAL A 96 -3.00 -15.68 4.40
CA VAL A 96 -2.77 -15.98 5.82
C VAL A 96 -3.79 -15.25 6.69
N ASP A 97 -4.13 -15.87 7.82
CA ASP A 97 -5.17 -15.35 8.74
C ASP A 97 -4.77 -14.06 9.47
N GLY A 98 -3.50 -13.70 9.45
CA GLY A 98 -2.97 -12.49 10.11
C GLY A 98 -1.53 -12.66 10.58
N LEU A 99 -1.08 -11.70 11.39
CA LEU A 99 0.24 -11.74 12.00
C LEU A 99 0.31 -12.78 13.10
N MET A 100 1.39 -13.57 13.12
CA MET A 100 1.64 -14.61 14.10
C MET A 100 2.78 -14.19 15.04
N THR A 101 2.76 -14.69 16.27
CA THR A 101 3.82 -14.46 17.26
C THR A 101 5.18 -15.02 16.83
N ALA A 102 5.20 -15.99 15.92
CA ALA A 102 6.38 -16.58 15.29
C ALA A 102 5.99 -17.29 14.00
N ASP A 103 6.98 -17.69 13.19
CA ASP A 103 6.73 -18.54 12.01
C ASP A 103 6.16 -19.91 12.48
N PRO A 104 4.92 -20.29 12.14
CA PRO A 104 4.31 -21.54 12.57
C PRO A 104 5.05 -22.78 12.04
N LYS A 105 5.88 -22.65 11.01
CA LYS A 105 6.75 -23.72 10.51
C LYS A 105 7.91 -24.01 11.46
N LEU A 106 8.31 -23.01 12.25
CA LEU A 106 9.42 -23.13 13.21
C LEU A 106 8.90 -23.35 14.64
N VAL A 107 7.79 -22.71 15.01
CA VAL A 107 7.21 -22.74 16.34
C VAL A 107 5.79 -23.27 16.29
N LYS A 108 5.60 -24.54 16.69
CA LYS A 108 4.28 -25.22 16.64
C LYS A 108 3.16 -24.53 17.42
N ASN A 109 3.51 -23.78 18.46
CA ASN A 109 2.57 -23.07 19.33
C ASN A 109 2.45 -21.58 18.98
N ALA A 110 2.83 -21.17 17.76
CA ALA A 110 2.64 -19.81 17.30
C ALA A 110 1.15 -19.44 17.34
N LYS A 111 0.84 -18.26 17.86
CA LYS A 111 -0.53 -17.74 17.99
C LYS A 111 -0.71 -16.54 17.10
N MET A 112 -1.93 -16.38 16.56
CA MET A 112 -2.31 -15.20 15.84
C MET A 112 -2.41 -14.00 16.79
N LEU A 113 -1.84 -12.88 16.40
CA LEU A 113 -1.95 -11.61 17.12
C LEU A 113 -3.25 -10.92 16.68
N LYS A 114 -4.08 -10.57 17.65
CA LYS A 114 -5.35 -9.87 17.38
C LYS A 114 -5.13 -8.38 17.05
N GLU A 115 -4.15 -7.81 17.74
CA GLU A 115 -3.79 -6.40 17.62
C GLU A 115 -2.28 -6.28 17.74
N VAL A 116 -1.69 -5.40 16.97
CA VAL A 116 -0.26 -5.08 16.97
C VAL A 116 -0.12 -3.58 16.76
N SER A 117 0.63 -2.93 17.62
CA SER A 117 0.95 -1.51 17.41
C SER A 117 1.86 -1.34 16.18
N TYR A 118 1.87 -0.16 15.60
CA TYR A 118 2.76 0.13 14.47
C TYR A 118 4.24 -0.04 14.82
N ILE A 119 4.64 0.29 16.04
CA ILE A 119 6.02 0.14 16.51
C ILE A 119 6.40 -1.34 16.55
N GLU A 120 5.56 -2.18 17.12
CA GLU A 120 5.76 -3.64 17.13
C GLU A 120 5.78 -4.21 15.69
N ALA A 121 4.90 -3.74 14.81
CA ALA A 121 4.89 -4.16 13.42
C ALA A 121 6.19 -3.79 12.69
N VAL A 122 6.75 -2.60 12.94
CA VAL A 122 8.08 -2.20 12.41
C VAL A 122 9.17 -3.13 12.92
N GLU A 123 9.20 -3.40 14.23
CA GLU A 123 10.19 -4.28 14.82
C GLU A 123 10.07 -5.70 14.25
N MET A 124 8.86 -6.24 14.16
CA MET A 124 8.61 -7.55 13.55
C MET A 124 9.10 -7.59 12.08
N ALA A 125 8.87 -6.54 11.31
CA ALA A 125 9.33 -6.44 9.93
C ALA A 125 10.87 -6.41 9.84
N LEU A 126 11.52 -5.68 10.74
CA LEU A 126 13.00 -5.59 10.81
C LEU A 126 13.64 -6.91 11.21
N PHE A 127 13.00 -7.65 12.12
CA PHE A 127 13.49 -8.95 12.60
C PHE A 127 13.02 -10.15 11.76
N GLY A 128 12.48 -9.91 10.56
CA GLY A 128 12.25 -10.94 9.55
C GLY A 128 10.86 -11.54 9.50
N ALA A 129 9.85 -10.88 10.05
CA ALA A 129 8.45 -11.25 9.80
C ALA A 129 8.15 -11.09 8.31
N LYS A 130 7.98 -12.22 7.61
CA LYS A 130 7.81 -12.26 6.14
C LYS A 130 6.56 -11.57 5.63
N GLN A 131 5.59 -11.32 6.51
CA GLN A 131 4.26 -10.78 6.18
C GLN A 131 4.22 -9.25 6.17
N ILE A 132 5.22 -8.57 6.73
CA ILE A 132 5.26 -7.12 6.78
C ILE A 132 6.53 -6.62 6.10
N HIS A 133 6.38 -5.71 5.15
CA HIS A 133 7.53 -5.05 4.55
C HIS A 133 7.89 -3.78 5.35
N PRO A 134 9.17 -3.55 5.70
CA PRO A 134 9.57 -2.40 6.54
C PRO A 134 9.10 -1.03 6.01
N HIS A 135 9.02 -0.85 4.69
CA HIS A 135 8.55 0.40 4.09
C HIS A 135 7.05 0.66 4.25
N GLN A 136 6.23 -0.39 4.44
CA GLN A 136 4.78 -0.25 4.64
C GLN A 136 4.47 0.37 5.99
N THR A 137 5.15 -0.10 7.04
CA THR A 137 4.96 0.37 8.42
C THR A 137 5.49 1.79 8.61
N HIS A 138 6.57 2.17 7.92
CA HIS A 138 7.10 3.52 8.01
C HIS A 138 6.13 4.60 7.47
N LEU A 139 5.42 4.32 6.40
CA LEU A 139 4.40 5.24 5.84
C LEU A 139 3.19 5.37 6.74
N SER A 140 2.76 4.29 7.40
CA SER A 140 1.65 4.31 8.35
C SER A 140 1.97 5.17 9.58
N LEU A 141 3.23 5.22 10.04
CA LEU A 141 3.68 6.02 11.18
C LEU A 141 3.72 7.53 10.90
N ILE A 142 3.84 7.95 9.65
CA ILE A 142 3.94 9.38 9.29
C ILE A 142 2.56 10.05 9.25
N HIS A 143 1.47 9.29 9.28
CA HIS A 143 0.13 9.81 8.96
C HIS A 143 -0.99 9.45 9.95
N ILE A 144 -0.64 8.99 11.16
CA ILE A 144 -1.61 8.81 12.27
C ILE A 144 -1.51 9.96 13.24
#